data_9f536e5e2c6658837c48dcb27a36461b
#
_entry.id   9f536e5e2c6658837c48dcb27a36461b
#
_cell.length_a   1.000
_cell.length_b   1.000
_cell.length_c   1.000
_cell.angle_alpha   90.00
_cell.angle_beta   90.00
_cell.angle_gamma   90.00
#
_symmetry.space_group_name_H-M   'P 1'
#
loop_
_entity.id
_entity.type
_entity.pdbx_description
1 polymer ?
#
loop_
_entity_poly.entity_id
_entity_poly.type
_entity_poly.pdbx_seq_one_letter_code
_entity_poly.pdbx_strand_id
1 'polypeptide(L)'
;IGDGHTGPGSSRLRFRLRRERKINWLRATCRDLGWRLTQSGERFAVSVPAEWQELFGGIDGRGGEKTLPKKLLVTLPRPALEGLFDGLLEADGCRMRTGDCYDTTSEVLAGQVQQLCLHLGLAANISQADCYKERDTSFGDKPVYRVHVVRRNLKPEVNKWSGSTGKTRWIEGWEGEVFCAEVPNNTLYVRRKGKPVW
;
A
#
# COMPACT_ATOMS: atom_id res chain seq x y z
N ILE A 1 -9.31 3.17 -3.78
CA ILE A 1 -8.90 2.32 -2.65
C ILE A 1 -8.82 3.15 -1.37
N GLY A 2 -8.27 4.35 -1.34
CA GLY A 2 -8.25 5.21 -0.17
C GLY A 2 -9.66 5.60 0.33
N ASP A 3 -10.04 6.84 0.11
CA ASP A 3 -11.35 7.37 0.53
C ASP A 3 -12.52 6.93 -0.37
N GLY A 4 -12.24 6.17 -1.44
CA GLY A 4 -13.24 5.71 -2.41
C GLY A 4 -13.83 4.34 -2.08
N HIS A 5 -15.06 4.12 -2.54
CA HIS A 5 -15.72 2.82 -2.53
C HIS A 5 -16.55 2.63 -3.80
N THR A 6 -16.75 1.38 -4.16
CA THR A 6 -17.71 0.96 -5.19
C THR A 6 -18.66 -0.05 -4.59
N GLY A 7 -19.87 -0.14 -5.10
CA GLY A 7 -20.80 -1.23 -4.75
C GLY A 7 -20.72 -2.36 -5.78
N PRO A 8 -21.13 -3.58 -5.43
CA PRO A 8 -21.21 -4.70 -6.37
C PRO A 8 -21.98 -4.29 -7.64
N GLY A 9 -21.39 -4.53 -8.82
CA GLY A 9 -22.00 -4.18 -10.11
C GLY A 9 -22.15 -2.68 -10.39
N SER A 10 -21.55 -1.81 -9.57
CA SER A 10 -21.65 -0.36 -9.75
C SER A 10 -20.68 0.16 -10.80
N SER A 11 -21.20 0.89 -11.79
CA SER A 11 -20.40 1.67 -12.75
C SER A 11 -19.86 2.98 -12.17
N ARG A 12 -19.97 3.20 -10.87
CA ARG A 12 -19.58 4.46 -10.22
C ARG A 12 -18.65 4.22 -9.04
N LEU A 13 -17.55 4.95 -9.03
CA LEU A 13 -16.72 5.13 -7.85
C LEU A 13 -17.26 6.30 -7.04
N ARG A 14 -17.44 6.12 -5.74
CA ARG A 14 -17.94 7.14 -4.83
C ARG A 14 -16.89 7.51 -3.81
N PHE A 15 -16.76 8.81 -3.55
CA PHE A 15 -15.78 9.37 -2.62
C PHE A 15 -16.48 10.35 -1.68
N ARG A 16 -16.00 10.45 -0.45
CA ARG A 16 -16.31 11.55 0.46
C ARG A 16 -15.01 12.27 0.80
N LEU A 17 -14.81 13.43 0.19
CA LEU A 17 -13.56 14.18 0.30
C LEU A 17 -13.80 15.55 0.95
N ARG A 18 -12.93 15.92 1.88
CA ARG A 18 -12.95 17.22 2.57
C ARG A 18 -11.68 18.02 2.30
N ARG A 19 -10.56 17.33 2.03
CA ARG A 19 -9.27 17.97 1.82
C ARG A 19 -9.17 18.47 0.39
N GLU A 20 -8.93 19.79 0.22
CA GLU A 20 -8.83 20.45 -1.09
C GLU A 20 -7.81 19.76 -2.01
N ARG A 21 -6.66 19.35 -1.48
CA ARG A 21 -5.65 18.59 -2.22
C ARG A 21 -6.23 17.36 -2.91
N LYS A 22 -6.97 16.53 -2.17
CA LYS A 22 -7.58 15.30 -2.71
C LYS A 22 -8.67 15.61 -3.74
N ILE A 23 -9.45 16.67 -3.51
CA ILE A 23 -10.50 17.12 -4.43
C ILE A 23 -9.89 17.59 -5.75
N ASN A 24 -8.85 18.40 -5.70
CA ASN A 24 -8.17 18.91 -6.88
C ASN A 24 -7.48 17.80 -7.65
N TRP A 25 -6.85 16.86 -6.96
CA TRP A 25 -6.26 15.67 -7.58
C TRP A 25 -7.32 14.82 -8.30
N LEU A 26 -8.48 14.54 -7.65
CA LEU A 26 -9.57 13.79 -8.28
C LEU A 26 -10.12 14.50 -9.52
N ARG A 27 -10.33 15.83 -9.44
CA ARG A 27 -10.80 16.63 -10.57
C ARG A 27 -9.84 16.62 -11.74
N ALA A 28 -8.53 16.79 -11.47
CA ALA A 28 -7.50 16.72 -12.49
C ALA A 28 -7.47 15.35 -13.16
N THR A 29 -7.43 14.27 -12.38
CA THR A 29 -7.44 12.91 -12.89
C THR A 29 -8.65 12.61 -13.76
N CYS A 30 -9.86 12.99 -13.32
CA CYS A 30 -11.07 12.78 -14.11
C CYS A 30 -11.06 13.57 -15.43
N ARG A 31 -10.55 14.80 -15.41
CA ARG A 31 -10.41 15.62 -16.62
C ARG A 31 -9.42 14.99 -17.59
N ASP A 32 -8.25 14.56 -17.11
CA ASP A 32 -7.20 13.98 -17.93
C ASP A 32 -7.60 12.64 -18.57
N LEU A 33 -8.44 11.86 -17.84
CA LEU A 33 -9.03 10.61 -18.35
C LEU A 33 -10.32 10.82 -19.17
N GLY A 34 -10.85 12.03 -19.24
CA GLY A 34 -12.15 12.29 -19.88
C GLY A 34 -13.34 11.66 -19.13
N TRP A 35 -13.20 11.36 -17.84
CA TRP A 35 -14.23 10.70 -17.05
C TRP A 35 -15.19 11.71 -16.43
N ARG A 36 -16.48 11.34 -16.42
CA ARG A 36 -17.52 12.19 -15.84
C ARG A 36 -17.45 12.16 -14.32
N LEU A 37 -17.23 13.35 -13.73
CA LEU A 37 -17.27 13.60 -12.29
C LEU A 37 -18.54 14.38 -11.94
N THR A 38 -19.24 13.95 -10.91
CA THR A 38 -20.35 14.68 -10.30
C THR A 38 -20.05 14.96 -8.83
N GLN A 39 -20.47 16.12 -8.34
CA GLN A 39 -20.24 16.55 -6.95
C GLN A 39 -21.54 17.01 -6.31
N SER A 40 -21.76 16.63 -5.05
CA SER A 40 -22.83 17.13 -4.18
C SER A 40 -22.26 17.30 -2.76
N GLY A 41 -21.94 18.55 -2.40
CA GLY A 41 -21.22 18.86 -1.15
C GLY A 41 -19.86 18.15 -1.09
N GLU A 42 -19.63 17.39 -0.03
CA GLU A 42 -18.41 16.57 0.17
C GLU A 42 -18.42 15.24 -0.61
N ARG A 43 -19.52 14.91 -1.28
CA ARG A 43 -19.69 13.64 -1.99
C ARG A 43 -19.38 13.80 -3.47
N PHE A 44 -18.55 12.91 -3.97
CA PHE A 44 -18.13 12.84 -5.35
C PHE A 44 -18.49 11.49 -5.94
N ALA A 45 -18.92 11.46 -7.19
CA ALA A 45 -19.12 10.23 -7.93
C ALA A 45 -18.49 10.34 -9.32
N VAL A 46 -17.66 9.34 -9.65
CA VAL A 46 -16.99 9.20 -10.93
C VAL A 46 -17.68 8.08 -11.70
N SER A 47 -18.14 8.37 -12.91
CA SER A 47 -18.65 7.33 -13.81
C SER A 47 -17.49 6.61 -14.48
N VAL A 48 -17.40 5.30 -14.28
CA VAL A 48 -16.33 4.45 -14.80
C VAL A 48 -16.75 3.88 -16.15
N PRO A 49 -15.98 4.05 -17.22
CA PRO A 49 -16.23 3.40 -18.50
C PRO A 49 -16.30 1.87 -18.38
N ALA A 50 -17.08 1.23 -19.24
CA ALA A 50 -17.37 -0.20 -19.14
C ALA A 50 -16.11 -1.07 -19.15
N GLU A 51 -15.13 -0.73 -19.95
CA GLU A 51 -13.84 -1.43 -20.06
C GLU A 51 -13.00 -1.43 -18.77
N TRP A 52 -13.27 -0.50 -17.86
CA TRP A 52 -12.58 -0.40 -16.57
C TRP A 52 -13.34 -1.00 -15.40
N GLN A 53 -14.63 -1.34 -15.60
CA GLN A 53 -15.50 -1.80 -14.50
C GLN A 53 -15.04 -3.13 -13.91
N GLU A 54 -14.52 -4.03 -14.73
CA GLU A 54 -13.99 -5.32 -14.27
C GLU A 54 -12.79 -5.12 -13.34
N LEU A 55 -11.88 -4.19 -13.69
CA LEU A 55 -10.73 -3.86 -12.86
C LEU A 55 -11.15 -3.32 -11.50
N PHE A 56 -12.13 -2.41 -11.47
CA PHE A 56 -12.61 -1.81 -10.23
C PHE A 56 -13.53 -2.72 -9.43
N GLY A 57 -14.22 -3.67 -10.09
CA GLY A 57 -15.02 -4.69 -9.42
C GLY A 57 -14.21 -5.64 -8.53
N GLY A 58 -12.92 -5.80 -8.83
CA GLY A 58 -11.97 -6.56 -8.00
C GLY A 58 -11.38 -5.76 -6.83
N ILE A 59 -11.68 -4.46 -6.72
CA ILE A 59 -11.26 -3.60 -5.61
C ILE A 59 -12.41 -3.58 -4.60
N ASP A 60 -12.61 -4.68 -3.92
CA ASP A 60 -13.68 -4.82 -2.94
C ASP A 60 -13.15 -4.70 -1.51
N GLY A 61 -14.06 -4.47 -0.58
CA GLY A 61 -13.78 -4.42 0.84
C GLY A 61 -13.91 -3.04 1.47
N ARG A 62 -14.23 -3.05 2.76
CA ARG A 62 -14.31 -1.86 3.61
C ARG A 62 -13.22 -1.89 4.66
N GLY A 63 -12.49 -0.79 4.81
CA GLY A 63 -11.48 -0.66 5.86
C GLY A 63 -10.42 -1.76 5.77
N GLY A 64 -10.37 -2.66 6.74
CA GLY A 64 -9.39 -3.74 6.86
C GLY A 64 -9.44 -4.82 5.77
N GLU A 65 -10.50 -4.86 4.96
CA GLU A 65 -10.68 -5.84 3.88
C GLU A 65 -10.22 -5.32 2.51
N LYS A 66 -9.82 -4.04 2.42
CA LYS A 66 -9.38 -3.44 1.15
C LYS A 66 -8.17 -4.17 0.57
N THR A 67 -8.25 -4.51 -0.71
CA THR A 67 -7.16 -5.17 -1.45
C THR A 67 -7.05 -4.60 -2.86
N LEU A 68 -5.87 -4.75 -3.47
CA LEU A 68 -5.68 -4.61 -4.91
C LEU A 68 -5.96 -5.96 -5.59
N PRO A 69 -6.47 -5.98 -6.83
CA PRO A 69 -6.55 -7.20 -7.61
C PRO A 69 -5.19 -7.89 -7.68
N LYS A 70 -5.14 -9.20 -7.37
CA LYS A 70 -3.88 -9.95 -7.22
C LYS A 70 -2.94 -9.84 -8.43
N LYS A 71 -3.51 -9.83 -9.65
CA LYS A 71 -2.73 -9.75 -10.90
C LYS A 71 -2.21 -8.34 -11.20
N LEU A 72 -2.79 -7.29 -10.60
CA LEU A 72 -2.52 -5.90 -10.97
C LEU A 72 -1.02 -5.55 -10.90
N LEU A 73 -0.36 -5.93 -9.82
CA LEU A 73 1.04 -5.61 -9.59
C LEU A 73 2.02 -6.33 -10.53
N VAL A 74 1.60 -7.45 -11.12
CA VAL A 74 2.46 -8.25 -12.02
C VAL A 74 2.13 -8.05 -13.50
N THR A 75 0.99 -7.42 -13.83
CA THR A 75 0.57 -7.21 -15.21
C THR A 75 0.73 -5.78 -15.68
N LEU A 76 0.70 -4.79 -14.77
CA LEU A 76 0.82 -3.40 -15.15
C LEU A 76 2.27 -3.05 -15.56
N PRO A 77 2.46 -2.26 -16.62
CA PRO A 77 3.77 -1.71 -16.95
C PRO A 77 4.21 -0.69 -15.90
N ARG A 78 5.51 -0.48 -15.80
CA ARG A 78 6.12 0.40 -14.79
C ARG A 78 5.48 1.79 -14.67
N PRO A 79 5.18 2.53 -15.76
CA PRO A 79 4.52 3.83 -15.63
C PRO A 79 3.15 3.77 -14.96
N ALA A 80 2.38 2.71 -15.20
CA ALA A 80 1.09 2.51 -14.55
C ALA A 80 1.23 2.14 -13.08
N LEU A 81 2.27 1.38 -12.70
CA LEU A 81 2.62 1.11 -11.30
C LEU A 81 3.05 2.38 -10.57
N GLU A 82 3.81 3.27 -11.22
CA GLU A 82 4.18 4.59 -10.69
C GLU A 82 2.92 5.44 -10.44
N GLY A 83 2.00 5.50 -11.40
CA GLY A 83 0.71 6.19 -11.23
C GLY A 83 -0.15 5.60 -10.11
N LEU A 84 -0.18 4.26 -9.98
CA LEU A 84 -0.86 3.59 -8.87
C LEU A 84 -0.26 3.97 -7.51
N PHE A 85 1.06 3.98 -7.42
CA PHE A 85 1.78 4.35 -6.21
C PHE A 85 1.51 5.81 -5.81
N ASP A 86 1.60 6.72 -6.76
CA ASP A 86 1.30 8.14 -6.53
C ASP A 86 -0.16 8.34 -6.09
N GLY A 87 -1.11 7.67 -6.73
CA GLY A 87 -2.51 7.72 -6.35
C GLY A 87 -2.77 7.19 -4.93
N LEU A 88 -2.08 6.13 -4.51
CA LEU A 88 -2.16 5.62 -3.14
C LEU A 88 -1.61 6.63 -2.13
N LEU A 89 -0.45 7.24 -2.41
CA LEU A 89 0.14 8.26 -1.55
C LEU A 89 -0.72 9.52 -1.48
N GLU A 90 -1.36 9.95 -2.58
CA GLU A 90 -2.29 11.07 -2.57
C GLU A 90 -3.55 10.78 -1.76
N ALA A 91 -4.03 9.54 -1.77
CA ALA A 91 -5.21 9.14 -1.02
C ALA A 91 -4.95 9.09 0.50
N ASP A 92 -4.13 8.15 0.96
CA ASP A 92 -3.93 7.84 2.37
C ASP A 92 -2.46 7.87 2.79
N GLY A 93 -1.60 8.45 1.95
CA GLY A 93 -0.18 8.59 2.23
C GLY A 93 0.20 9.93 2.85
N CYS A 94 1.45 9.99 3.25
CA CYS A 94 2.11 11.21 3.70
C CYS A 94 3.50 11.29 3.07
N ARG A 95 3.78 12.40 2.39
CA ARG A 95 5.11 12.71 1.84
C ARG A 95 5.84 13.59 2.84
N MET A 96 6.91 13.07 3.43
CA MET A 96 7.72 13.76 4.42
C MET A 96 9.16 13.89 3.93
N ARG A 97 9.89 14.85 4.50
CA ARG A 97 11.32 15.05 4.21
C ARG A 97 12.16 13.79 4.50
N THR A 98 11.75 13.02 5.48
CA THR A 98 12.44 11.78 5.92
C THR A 98 12.06 10.55 5.12
N GLY A 99 11.02 10.60 4.30
CA GLY A 99 10.50 9.50 3.49
C GLY A 99 8.99 9.52 3.40
N ASP A 100 8.47 8.79 2.45
CA ASP A 100 7.02 8.65 2.27
C ASP A 100 6.49 7.55 3.18
N CYS A 101 5.24 7.66 3.60
CA CYS A 101 4.55 6.59 4.28
C CYS A 101 3.11 6.45 3.75
N TYR A 102 2.59 5.23 3.87
CA TYR A 102 1.21 4.90 3.51
C TYR A 102 0.56 4.17 4.69
N ASP A 103 -0.60 4.63 5.13
CA ASP A 103 -1.33 4.07 6.27
C ASP A 103 -2.60 3.37 5.80
N THR A 104 -2.84 2.16 6.32
CA THR A 104 -4.06 1.39 6.03
C THR A 104 -4.43 0.48 7.20
N THR A 105 -5.71 0.20 7.35
CA THR A 105 -6.21 -0.81 8.30
C THR A 105 -6.20 -2.22 7.70
N SER A 106 -5.86 -2.38 6.41
CA SER A 106 -5.74 -3.67 5.75
C SER A 106 -4.29 -4.15 5.75
N GLU A 107 -4.03 -5.26 6.42
CA GLU A 107 -2.72 -5.91 6.41
C GLU A 107 -2.34 -6.39 4.99
N VAL A 108 -3.33 -6.93 4.27
CA VAL A 108 -3.13 -7.40 2.89
C VAL A 108 -2.74 -6.24 1.99
N LEU A 109 -3.46 -5.11 2.06
CA LEU A 109 -3.13 -3.93 1.26
C LEU A 109 -1.76 -3.35 1.62
N ALA A 110 -1.40 -3.31 2.91
CA ALA A 110 -0.06 -2.91 3.33
C ALA A 110 1.02 -3.78 2.69
N GLY A 111 0.81 -5.11 2.66
CA GLY A 111 1.68 -6.07 1.97
C GLY A 111 1.77 -5.82 0.47
N GLN A 112 0.66 -5.49 -0.17
CA GLN A 112 0.62 -5.18 -1.61
C GLN A 112 1.32 -3.85 -1.94
N VAL A 113 1.19 -2.84 -1.09
CA VAL A 113 1.93 -1.57 -1.24
C VAL A 113 3.43 -1.79 -1.06
N GLN A 114 3.85 -2.65 -0.12
CA GLN A 114 5.25 -3.03 0.01
C GLN A 114 5.76 -3.75 -1.25
N GLN A 115 4.97 -4.66 -1.83
CA GLN A 115 5.29 -5.31 -3.09
C GLN A 115 5.37 -4.31 -4.25
N LEU A 116 4.46 -3.35 -4.31
CA LEU A 116 4.49 -2.27 -5.31
C LEU A 116 5.79 -1.46 -5.22
N CYS A 117 6.23 -1.12 -4.01
CA CYS A 117 7.54 -0.47 -3.80
C CYS A 117 8.67 -1.30 -4.41
N LEU A 118 8.68 -2.62 -4.20
CA LEU A 118 9.69 -3.50 -4.79
C LEU A 118 9.70 -3.46 -6.31
N HIS A 119 8.52 -3.55 -6.96
CA HIS A 119 8.40 -3.44 -8.42
C HIS A 119 8.88 -2.09 -8.97
N LEU A 120 8.84 -1.05 -8.15
CA LEU A 120 9.36 0.29 -8.47
C LEU A 120 10.85 0.46 -8.15
N GLY A 121 11.53 -0.57 -7.66
CA GLY A 121 12.93 -0.51 -7.25
C GLY A 121 13.14 0.26 -5.94
N LEU A 122 12.11 0.32 -5.10
CA LEU A 122 12.15 0.91 -3.76
C LEU A 122 12.12 -0.20 -2.72
N ALA A 123 12.58 0.09 -1.51
CA ALA A 123 12.34 -0.79 -0.37
C ALA A 123 11.22 -0.21 0.50
N ALA A 124 10.57 -1.07 1.29
CA ALA A 124 9.58 -0.62 2.25
C ALA A 124 9.53 -1.56 3.47
N ASN A 125 9.28 -0.97 4.64
CA ASN A 125 9.06 -1.70 5.87
C ASN A 125 7.64 -1.49 6.35
N ILE A 126 7.01 -2.55 6.88
CA ILE A 126 5.70 -2.45 7.49
C ILE A 126 5.86 -2.48 9.01
N SER A 127 5.22 -1.54 9.68
CA SER A 127 5.07 -1.54 11.14
C SER A 127 3.59 -1.38 11.49
N GLN A 128 3.20 -1.99 12.59
CA GLN A 128 1.90 -1.69 13.20
C GLN A 128 2.03 -0.38 13.96
N ALA A 129 1.18 0.58 13.62
CA ALA A 129 1.22 1.90 14.24
C ALA A 129 0.26 1.92 15.44
N ASP A 130 0.83 2.01 16.63
CA ASP A 130 0.06 2.21 17.88
C ASP A 130 -0.31 3.69 18.14
N CYS A 131 0.19 4.60 17.28
CA CYS A 131 0.07 6.05 17.47
C CYS A 131 -1.36 6.61 17.41
N TYR A 132 -2.34 5.77 17.07
CA TYR A 132 -3.75 6.17 17.03
C TYR A 132 -4.54 5.77 18.25
N LYS A 133 -3.97 4.97 19.18
CA LYS A 133 -4.64 4.54 20.41
C LYS A 133 -4.91 5.70 21.38
N GLU A 134 -4.09 6.76 21.32
CA GLU A 134 -4.20 7.93 22.21
C GLU A 134 -5.00 9.09 21.60
N ARG A 135 -5.38 8.99 20.34
CA ARG A 135 -6.20 10.00 19.68
C ARG A 135 -7.60 9.45 19.49
N ASP A 136 -8.59 10.23 19.90
CA ASP A 136 -10.01 10.00 19.59
C ASP A 136 -10.21 10.13 18.09
N THR A 137 -9.77 9.10 17.36
CA THR A 137 -9.83 9.04 15.91
C THR A 137 -10.89 8.04 15.48
N SER A 138 -11.53 8.32 14.36
CA SER A 138 -12.57 7.48 13.75
C SER A 138 -12.12 6.08 13.29
N PHE A 139 -10.87 5.69 13.58
CA PHE A 139 -10.33 4.37 13.23
C PHE A 139 -10.76 3.25 14.19
N GLY A 140 -11.30 3.60 15.38
CA GLY A 140 -11.69 2.63 16.39
C GLY A 140 -10.51 1.76 16.84
N ASP A 141 -10.81 0.57 17.36
CA ASP A 141 -9.81 -0.38 17.86
C ASP A 141 -9.08 -1.18 16.77
N LYS A 142 -9.22 -0.80 15.49
CA LYS A 142 -8.60 -1.53 14.38
C LYS A 142 -7.10 -1.22 14.31
N PRO A 143 -6.26 -2.24 14.08
CA PRO A 143 -4.84 -2.01 13.86
C PRO A 143 -4.62 -1.16 12.61
N VAL A 144 -3.65 -0.26 12.67
CA VAL A 144 -3.20 0.52 11.51
C VAL A 144 -1.81 0.04 11.12
N TYR A 145 -1.66 -0.35 9.86
CA TYR A 145 -0.39 -0.75 9.28
C TYR A 145 0.21 0.43 8.54
N ARG A 146 1.43 0.78 8.89
CA ARG A 146 2.20 1.84 8.25
C ARG A 146 3.29 1.24 7.38
N VAL A 147 3.24 1.56 6.10
CA VAL A 147 4.27 1.20 5.13
C VAL A 147 5.23 2.39 5.01
N HIS A 148 6.45 2.23 5.51
CA HIS A 148 7.53 3.22 5.40
C HIS A 148 8.30 2.97 4.11
N VAL A 149 8.27 3.91 3.19
CA VAL A 149 8.97 3.81 1.91
C VAL A 149 10.42 4.25 2.07
N VAL A 150 11.34 3.40 1.65
CA VAL A 150 12.78 3.65 1.69
C VAL A 150 13.28 3.94 0.28
N ARG A 151 13.72 5.17 0.04
CA ARG A 151 14.25 5.62 -1.28
C ARG A 151 15.77 5.63 -1.34
N ARG A 152 16.44 5.55 -0.18
CA ARG A 152 17.90 5.56 -0.04
C ARG A 152 18.31 4.35 0.80
N ASN A 153 19.57 3.95 0.68
CA ASN A 153 20.11 2.78 1.41
C ASN A 153 19.30 1.51 1.13
N LEU A 154 19.13 1.22 -0.16
CA LEU A 154 18.37 0.05 -0.63
C LEU A 154 19.14 -1.27 -0.42
N LYS A 155 20.42 -1.21 -0.03
CA LYS A 155 21.20 -2.39 0.31
C LYS A 155 20.69 -2.96 1.63
N PRO A 156 20.27 -4.23 1.68
CA PRO A 156 19.90 -4.86 2.93
C PRO A 156 21.14 -4.99 3.80
N GLU A 157 21.10 -4.39 4.96
CA GLU A 157 22.12 -4.63 5.98
C GLU A 157 21.58 -5.64 6.98
N VAL A 158 22.15 -6.83 6.99
CA VAL A 158 22.02 -7.73 8.13
C VAL A 158 22.80 -7.06 9.26
N ASN A 159 22.14 -6.79 10.39
CA ASN A 159 22.75 -6.16 11.54
C ASN A 159 24.10 -6.83 11.83
N LYS A 160 25.20 -6.15 11.54
CA LYS A 160 26.51 -6.54 12.06
C LYS A 160 26.35 -6.63 13.57
N TRP A 161 26.81 -7.70 14.15
CA TRP A 161 26.83 -7.86 15.58
C TRP A 161 27.57 -6.67 16.21
N SER A 162 26.81 -5.74 16.77
CA SER A 162 27.30 -4.81 17.76
C SER A 162 26.90 -5.40 19.10
N GLY A 163 27.87 -5.85 19.88
CA GLY A 163 27.68 -6.60 21.13
C GLY A 163 26.83 -5.93 22.22
N SER A 164 26.23 -4.77 21.96
CA SER A 164 25.44 -4.03 22.93
C SER A 164 23.93 -3.98 22.66
N THR A 165 23.44 -4.37 21.48
CA THR A 165 22.03 -4.17 21.14
C THR A 165 21.18 -5.45 21.05
N GLY A 166 21.73 -6.61 21.31
CA GLY A 166 20.99 -7.86 21.53
C GLY A 166 19.99 -8.32 20.44
N LYS A 167 20.10 -7.76 19.22
CA LYS A 167 19.13 -8.05 18.13
C LYS A 167 19.40 -9.37 17.43
N THR A 168 20.61 -9.88 17.56
CA THR A 168 20.99 -11.18 17.02
C THR A 168 21.29 -12.09 18.20
N ARG A 169 20.61 -13.21 18.27
CA ARG A 169 20.92 -14.25 19.26
C ARG A 169 21.23 -15.56 18.56
N TRP A 170 22.18 -16.26 19.07
CA TRP A 170 22.44 -17.63 18.69
C TRP A 170 21.43 -18.55 19.34
N ILE A 171 20.88 -19.50 18.60
CA ILE A 171 19.98 -20.54 19.14
C ILE A 171 20.73 -21.87 19.00
N GLU A 172 21.19 -22.40 20.12
CA GLU A 172 21.83 -23.70 20.15
C GLU A 172 20.78 -24.81 20.12
N GLY A 173 21.10 -25.93 19.47
CA GLY A 173 20.21 -27.09 19.40
C GLY A 173 18.92 -26.87 18.65
N TRP A 174 18.88 -25.88 17.70
CA TRP A 174 17.70 -25.70 16.88
C TRP A 174 17.52 -26.87 15.91
N GLU A 175 16.34 -27.51 15.96
CA GLU A 175 15.91 -28.54 15.04
C GLU A 175 14.66 -28.07 14.31
N GLY A 176 14.59 -28.25 12.99
CA GLY A 176 13.45 -27.86 12.19
C GLY A 176 13.68 -28.02 10.69
N GLU A 177 12.63 -27.88 9.90
CA GLU A 177 12.72 -27.88 8.46
C GLU A 177 13.28 -26.55 7.94
N VAL A 178 14.15 -26.63 6.95
CA VAL A 178 14.67 -25.50 6.20
C VAL A 178 14.21 -25.62 4.76
N PHE A 179 13.58 -24.58 4.26
CA PHE A 179 13.10 -24.52 2.88
C PHE A 179 14.07 -23.65 2.06
N CYS A 180 14.47 -24.16 0.92
CA CYS A 180 15.27 -23.44 -0.06
C CYS A 180 14.56 -23.48 -1.41
N ALA A 181 14.41 -22.32 -2.04
CA ALA A 181 13.88 -22.23 -3.40
C ALA A 181 15.00 -21.88 -4.37
N GLU A 182 15.09 -22.61 -5.46
CA GLU A 182 15.97 -22.27 -6.57
C GLU A 182 15.30 -21.20 -7.42
N VAL A 183 15.99 -20.10 -7.67
CA VAL A 183 15.53 -18.98 -8.49
C VAL A 183 16.61 -18.61 -9.51
N PRO A 184 16.24 -18.09 -10.71
CA PRO A 184 17.18 -17.89 -11.82
C PRO A 184 18.42 -17.06 -11.49
N ASN A 185 18.33 -16.12 -10.56
CA ASN A 185 19.43 -15.24 -10.16
C ASN A 185 20.01 -15.56 -8.77
N ASN A 186 19.66 -16.69 -8.18
CA ASN A 186 20.03 -17.13 -6.85
C ASN A 186 19.75 -16.11 -5.72
N THR A 187 18.83 -15.18 -5.97
CA THR A 187 18.41 -14.17 -4.99
C THR A 187 16.92 -14.32 -4.73
N LEU A 188 16.56 -14.75 -3.52
CA LEU A 188 15.20 -14.93 -3.09
C LEU A 188 14.79 -13.78 -2.18
N TYR A 189 13.77 -13.03 -2.62
CA TYR A 189 13.15 -12.01 -1.78
C TYR A 189 12.10 -12.65 -0.87
N VAL A 190 12.30 -12.55 0.42
CA VAL A 190 11.37 -13.09 1.42
C VAL A 190 10.94 -12.00 2.39
N ARG A 191 9.84 -12.25 3.07
CA ARG A 191 9.28 -11.32 4.06
C ARG A 191 8.89 -12.05 5.32
N ARG A 192 9.29 -11.51 6.48
CA ARG A 192 8.87 -12.00 7.79
C ARG A 192 8.39 -10.83 8.64
N LYS A 193 7.14 -10.91 9.16
CA LYS A 193 6.54 -9.87 10.02
C LYS A 193 6.67 -8.46 9.42
N GLY A 194 6.37 -8.30 8.13
CA GLY A 194 6.44 -7.03 7.42
C GLY A 194 7.85 -6.52 7.10
N LYS A 195 8.90 -7.25 7.46
CA LYS A 195 10.30 -6.90 7.15
C LYS A 195 10.81 -7.72 5.98
N PRO A 196 11.18 -7.09 4.87
CA PRO A 196 11.76 -7.77 3.73
C PRO A 196 13.24 -8.11 3.98
N VAL A 197 13.68 -9.24 3.41
CA VAL A 197 15.09 -9.65 3.33
C VAL A 197 15.33 -10.36 2.01
N TRP A 198 16.55 -10.30 1.46
CA TRP A 198 17.03 -11.04 0.30
C TRP A 198 18.50 -11.44 0.47
#